data_30ae4132468da6204770a417982f8eab
#
_entry.id   30ae4132468da6204770a417982f8eab
#
_cell.length_a   1.000
_cell.length_b   1.000
_cell.length_c   1.000
_cell.angle_alpha   90.00
_cell.angle_beta   90.00
_cell.angle_gamma   90.00
#
_symmetry.space_group_name_H-M   'P 1'
#
loop_
_entity.id
_entity.type
_entity.pdbx_description
1 polymer ?
#
loop_
_entity_poly.entity_id
_entity_poly.type
_entity_poly.pdbx_seq_one_letter_code
_entity_poly.pdbx_strand_id
1 'polypeptide(L)'
;MTRGLLGAAALLALAGGAAAQVDTTARDTTARHDTTAHRDTTPAYLPAFAAARPEGPLPRGTRYAFPADSFAFSNAQTLADLLAHIPGVYVARGGMYGQAEVVLYGGRGPAGVEVYWDGVPYLPLGRDSVYLDLGRISLAPLERVDVLVLPATLRIYLVTARQQSTATASQVRIATGQARTANYRGSYERRWRSGLGLSLVADYNNNDGVSGSSSTPFNSVDLWLKAEYLPTPKVGVSYQIASSSWKRSPSDQPGLTDHFAYKRRDGIFRLFAGAREDGLGPRLDVAFVTTSASADTAVTGRSLSQGALALGNRWGHGHVGVTLRSQDEDRPWQLEGSAAWIPLRPLTLAADARRARYSNSRNGERLHLAAGLALPLGLTARGDVAWAHDLQAPALASDTAQRTTDISGALRWDRHRITVEVGLARRDSFVPLGHPAGLRPLGGLGPTQATRYLTVHAAFEPLPGVHFSGWYFDPSVSSGNDFEPQYHARVSATFYSKFWRVYKSGIFALRGEIAMDSWSRGTAGLDTTGNVLALPGATFMEVNVEVQIAGVTIFWIQRNMNGMRGGYVPGLDYPRRYQFYGVRWLFTN
;
A
#
# COMPACT_ATOMS: atom_id res chain seq x y z
N MET A 1 18.81 -7.42 26.80
CA MET A 1 19.08 -8.31 25.65
C MET A 1 18.37 -9.67 25.71
N THR A 2 17.80 -10.12 26.82
CA THR A 2 17.27 -11.48 27.01
C THR A 2 15.75 -11.64 26.77
N ARG A 3 15.01 -10.57 26.56
CA ARG A 3 13.54 -10.64 26.35
C ARG A 3 13.07 -10.74 24.89
N GLY A 4 13.96 -10.51 23.93
CA GLY A 4 13.61 -10.61 22.49
C GLY A 4 13.73 -12.03 21.90
N LEU A 5 14.54 -12.89 22.52
CA LEU A 5 14.79 -14.26 22.04
C LEU A 5 13.65 -15.24 22.36
N LEU A 6 12.85 -14.97 23.38
CA LEU A 6 11.73 -15.84 23.77
C LEU A 6 10.55 -15.79 22.78
N GLY A 7 10.35 -14.67 22.09
CA GLY A 7 9.30 -14.57 21.06
C GLY A 7 9.61 -15.35 19.79
N ALA A 8 10.87 -15.38 19.37
CA ALA A 8 11.31 -16.12 18.18
C ALA A 8 11.36 -17.64 18.43
N ALA A 9 11.71 -18.05 19.66
CA ALA A 9 11.71 -19.47 20.04
C ALA A 9 10.30 -20.09 20.08
N ALA A 10 9.29 -19.32 20.46
CA ALA A 10 7.89 -19.79 20.47
C ALA A 10 7.35 -20.02 19.06
N LEU A 11 7.77 -19.24 18.06
CA LEU A 11 7.40 -19.44 16.65
C LEU A 11 8.10 -20.67 16.02
N LEU A 12 9.33 -20.95 16.42
CA LEU A 12 10.07 -22.15 15.99
C LEU A 12 9.54 -23.44 16.62
N ALA A 13 9.02 -23.37 17.86
CA ALA A 13 8.41 -24.53 18.53
C ALA A 13 7.09 -24.97 17.92
N LEU A 14 6.34 -24.07 17.28
CA LEU A 14 5.10 -24.40 16.56
C LEU A 14 5.37 -25.03 15.17
N ALA A 15 6.54 -24.80 14.57
CA ALA A 15 6.95 -25.42 13.31
C ALA A 15 7.58 -26.81 13.48
N GLY A 16 8.00 -27.18 14.70
CA GLY A 16 8.72 -28.43 15.01
C GLY A 16 7.85 -29.69 15.18
N GLY A 17 6.53 -29.61 15.01
CA GLY A 17 5.59 -30.70 15.32
C GLY A 17 5.26 -31.67 14.18
N ALA A 18 5.95 -31.64 13.04
CA ALA A 18 5.71 -32.55 11.92
C ALA A 18 6.96 -33.31 11.48
N ALA A 19 7.65 -33.95 12.42
CA ALA A 19 8.61 -34.98 12.09
C ALA A 19 7.87 -36.27 11.78
N ALA A 20 7.82 -36.65 10.52
CA ALA A 20 7.32 -37.94 10.08
C ALA A 20 8.23 -39.05 10.65
N GLN A 21 7.71 -39.81 11.58
CA GLN A 21 8.32 -41.03 12.07
C GLN A 21 8.19 -42.09 10.97
N VAL A 22 9.29 -42.46 10.35
CA VAL A 22 9.37 -43.63 9.48
C VAL A 22 9.46 -44.84 10.38
N ASP A 23 8.36 -45.56 10.51
CA ASP A 23 8.31 -46.84 11.19
C ASP A 23 8.56 -47.96 10.18
N THR A 24 9.72 -48.59 10.31
CA THR A 24 10.09 -49.79 9.55
C THR A 24 9.93 -50.99 10.47
N THR A 25 8.71 -51.56 10.58
CA THR A 25 8.62 -52.97 11.02
C THR A 25 7.30 -53.63 10.55
N ALA A 26 7.53 -54.80 9.96
CA ALA A 26 6.71 -56.00 9.91
C ALA A 26 5.43 -56.01 9.05
N ARG A 27 5.53 -56.79 8.00
CA ARG A 27 4.43 -57.47 7.32
C ARG A 27 3.58 -58.22 8.37
N ASP A 28 2.31 -57.92 8.41
CA ASP A 28 1.29 -58.84 8.88
C ASP A 28 0.11 -58.89 7.92
N THR A 29 -0.13 -60.08 7.40
CA THR A 29 -1.15 -60.38 6.42
C THR A 29 -2.44 -60.79 7.16
N THR A 30 -3.31 -59.84 7.41
CA THR A 30 -4.72 -60.12 7.67
C THR A 30 -5.56 -59.02 7.01
N ALA A 31 -6.21 -59.41 5.92
CA ALA A 31 -7.18 -58.57 5.21
C ALA A 31 -8.38 -58.27 6.14
N ARG A 32 -8.35 -57.15 6.87
CA ARG A 32 -9.52 -56.49 7.39
C ARG A 32 -9.98 -55.46 6.35
N HIS A 33 -11.20 -55.64 5.85
CA HIS A 33 -11.92 -54.57 5.15
C HIS A 33 -12.06 -53.39 6.08
N ASP A 34 -11.13 -52.47 6.02
CA ASP A 34 -11.20 -51.19 6.72
C ASP A 34 -12.01 -50.23 5.84
N THR A 35 -13.28 -50.03 6.19
CA THR A 35 -14.12 -48.99 5.63
C THR A 35 -13.74 -47.63 6.21
N THR A 36 -12.46 -47.28 6.19
CA THR A 36 -12.06 -45.92 6.42
C THR A 36 -12.40 -45.14 5.16
N ALA A 37 -13.42 -44.32 5.25
CA ALA A 37 -13.75 -43.34 4.24
C ALA A 37 -12.44 -42.60 3.88
N HIS A 38 -11.91 -42.81 2.68
CA HIS A 38 -10.81 -42.05 2.17
C HIS A 38 -11.22 -40.56 2.25
N ARG A 39 -10.70 -39.86 3.24
CA ARG A 39 -10.86 -38.40 3.30
C ARG A 39 -10.18 -37.86 2.05
N ASP A 40 -10.99 -37.35 1.13
CA ASP A 40 -10.49 -36.64 -0.04
C ASP A 40 -9.59 -35.50 0.42
N THR A 41 -8.28 -35.70 0.30
CA THR A 41 -7.24 -34.75 0.68
C THR A 41 -6.93 -33.75 -0.44
N THR A 42 -7.58 -33.87 -1.58
CA THR A 42 -7.40 -32.95 -2.71
C THR A 42 -7.77 -31.55 -2.29
N PRO A 43 -6.90 -30.55 -2.50
CA PRO A 43 -7.21 -29.17 -2.19
C PRO A 43 -8.47 -28.71 -2.92
N ALA A 44 -9.43 -28.16 -2.20
CA ALA A 44 -10.61 -27.53 -2.75
C ALA A 44 -10.45 -26.01 -2.78
N TYR A 45 -11.01 -25.36 -3.80
CA TYR A 45 -11.08 -23.92 -3.88
C TYR A 45 -12.48 -23.45 -3.48
N LEU A 46 -12.55 -22.57 -2.50
CA LEU A 46 -13.76 -22.03 -1.95
C LEU A 46 -13.89 -20.55 -2.33
N PRO A 47 -15.12 -20.00 -2.38
CA PRO A 47 -15.31 -18.58 -2.62
C PRO A 47 -14.57 -17.71 -1.60
N ALA A 48 -13.92 -16.65 -2.05
CA ALA A 48 -13.25 -15.71 -1.15
C ALA A 48 -14.26 -14.75 -0.50
N PHE A 49 -13.89 -14.23 0.66
CA PHE A 49 -14.57 -13.09 1.26
C PHE A 49 -14.56 -11.89 0.27
N ALA A 50 -15.65 -11.14 0.20
CA ALA A 50 -15.75 -10.04 -0.73
C ALA A 50 -14.70 -8.96 -0.45
N ALA A 51 -13.88 -8.63 -1.46
CA ALA A 51 -12.89 -7.56 -1.34
C ALA A 51 -13.57 -6.21 -1.25
N ALA A 52 -13.18 -5.40 -0.28
CA ALA A 52 -13.60 -4.01 -0.20
C ALA A 52 -12.65 -3.13 -1.00
N ARG A 53 -13.00 -2.87 -2.22
CA ARG A 53 -12.25 -2.06 -3.20
C ARG A 53 -13.24 -1.33 -4.13
N PRO A 54 -12.77 -0.35 -4.92
CA PRO A 54 -13.63 0.30 -5.90
C PRO A 54 -14.30 -0.72 -6.81
N GLU A 55 -15.59 -0.66 -6.91
CA GLU A 55 -16.40 -1.54 -7.73
C GLU A 55 -16.81 -0.86 -9.04
N GLY A 56 -17.20 -1.68 -10.01
CA GLY A 56 -17.66 -1.23 -11.31
C GLY A 56 -16.56 -0.94 -12.33
N PRO A 57 -16.95 -0.58 -13.54
CA PRO A 57 -16.05 -0.19 -14.60
C PRO A 57 -15.46 1.19 -14.33
N LEU A 58 -14.15 1.31 -14.40
CA LEU A 58 -13.45 2.60 -14.29
C LEU A 58 -12.76 2.92 -15.62
N PRO A 59 -12.61 4.20 -15.99
CA PRO A 59 -11.80 4.60 -17.13
C PRO A 59 -10.40 4.03 -17.06
N ARG A 60 -9.84 3.58 -18.18
CA ARG A 60 -8.48 3.02 -18.21
C ARG A 60 -7.45 4.08 -17.78
N GLY A 61 -6.46 3.65 -16.99
CA GLY A 61 -5.40 4.53 -16.47
C GLY A 61 -5.75 5.26 -15.16
N THR A 62 -7.00 5.17 -14.65
CA THR A 62 -7.35 5.75 -13.34
C THR A 62 -6.94 4.87 -12.16
N ARG A 63 -6.63 3.60 -12.41
CA ARG A 63 -6.35 2.61 -11.36
C ARG A 63 -5.02 1.91 -11.59
N TYR A 64 -4.18 1.94 -10.59
CA TYR A 64 -2.99 1.09 -10.46
C TYR A 64 -3.31 -0.05 -9.49
N ALA A 65 -2.94 -1.26 -9.85
CA ALA A 65 -3.20 -2.45 -9.05
C ALA A 65 -1.89 -3.21 -8.84
N PHE A 66 -1.54 -3.40 -7.57
CA PHE A 66 -0.37 -4.15 -7.15
C PHE A 66 -0.83 -5.43 -6.44
N PRO A 67 -0.83 -6.60 -7.10
CA PRO A 67 -1.08 -7.88 -6.44
C PRO A 67 0.12 -8.29 -5.57
N ALA A 68 -0.06 -9.26 -4.68
CA ALA A 68 0.96 -9.72 -3.75
C ALA A 68 2.28 -10.10 -4.44
N ASP A 69 2.22 -10.73 -5.62
CA ASP A 69 3.42 -11.08 -6.39
C ASP A 69 4.22 -9.86 -6.84
N SER A 70 3.54 -8.74 -7.12
CA SER A 70 4.21 -7.50 -7.52
C SER A 70 5.01 -6.90 -6.37
N PHE A 71 4.44 -6.79 -5.17
CA PHE A 71 5.21 -6.26 -4.05
C PHE A 71 6.15 -7.28 -3.40
N ALA A 72 5.91 -8.57 -3.57
CA ALA A 72 6.87 -9.59 -3.19
C ALA A 72 8.17 -9.51 -3.99
N PHE A 73 8.08 -9.17 -5.28
CA PHE A 73 9.23 -9.01 -6.18
C PHE A 73 9.79 -7.59 -6.23
N SER A 74 8.97 -6.57 -6.04
CA SER A 74 9.41 -5.19 -6.18
C SER A 74 10.49 -4.82 -5.14
N ASN A 75 11.22 -3.73 -5.40
CA ASN A 75 12.09 -3.10 -4.40
C ASN A 75 11.31 -2.57 -3.19
N ALA A 76 9.98 -2.68 -3.19
CA ALA A 76 9.12 -2.18 -2.15
C ALA A 76 9.31 -2.96 -0.84
N GLN A 77 9.78 -2.28 0.17
CA GLN A 77 9.79 -2.74 1.56
C GLN A 77 8.59 -2.19 2.33
N THR A 78 8.07 -1.05 1.87
CA THR A 78 6.99 -0.29 2.48
C THR A 78 5.89 0.02 1.47
N LEU A 79 4.71 0.43 1.94
CA LEU A 79 3.65 0.91 1.06
C LEU A 79 4.08 2.16 0.28
N ALA A 80 4.88 3.04 0.88
CA ALA A 80 5.40 4.22 0.20
C ALA A 80 6.27 3.88 -1.03
N ASP A 81 7.02 2.79 -0.96
CA ASP A 81 7.81 2.31 -2.09
C ASP A 81 6.94 1.91 -3.29
N LEU A 82 5.80 1.26 -3.05
CA LEU A 82 4.86 0.91 -4.14
C LEU A 82 4.29 2.16 -4.81
N LEU A 83 4.00 3.19 -4.02
CA LEU A 83 3.41 4.42 -4.53
C LEU A 83 4.39 5.24 -5.37
N ALA A 84 5.70 5.08 -5.17
CA ALA A 84 6.72 5.70 -6.01
C ALA A 84 6.67 5.27 -7.49
N HIS A 85 5.94 4.18 -7.81
CA HIS A 85 5.71 3.76 -9.19
C HIS A 85 4.61 4.57 -9.91
N ILE A 86 3.87 5.43 -9.19
CA ILE A 86 2.76 6.22 -9.73
C ILE A 86 3.27 7.60 -10.19
N PRO A 87 2.96 8.02 -11.41
CA PRO A 87 3.39 9.33 -11.92
C PRO A 87 3.00 10.49 -11.02
N GLY A 88 3.95 11.39 -10.75
CA GLY A 88 3.74 12.58 -9.93
C GLY A 88 3.71 12.34 -8.42
N VAL A 89 3.93 11.12 -7.97
CA VAL A 89 4.11 10.82 -6.54
C VAL A 89 5.55 11.08 -6.13
N TYR A 90 5.73 11.89 -5.10
CA TYR A 90 7.00 12.09 -4.43
C TYR A 90 6.99 11.44 -3.05
N VAL A 91 7.99 10.63 -2.74
CA VAL A 91 8.16 10.03 -1.42
C VAL A 91 9.29 10.74 -0.69
N ALA A 92 8.93 11.62 0.26
CA ALA A 92 9.91 12.26 1.12
C ALA A 92 10.41 11.24 2.15
N ARG A 93 11.65 10.77 1.97
CA ARG A 93 12.26 9.72 2.81
C ARG A 93 13.26 10.33 3.78
N GLY A 94 13.08 10.04 5.05
CA GLY A 94 13.98 10.48 6.13
C GLY A 94 15.33 9.76 6.17
N GLY A 95 15.70 9.01 5.15
CA GLY A 95 16.96 8.29 5.07
C GLY A 95 16.81 6.77 5.05
N MET A 96 17.34 6.06 6.04
CA MET A 96 17.34 4.60 6.07
C MET A 96 15.96 4.00 6.31
N TYR A 97 15.84 2.70 5.99
CA TYR A 97 14.68 1.91 6.35
C TYR A 97 14.35 2.07 7.84
N GLY A 98 13.10 2.32 8.13
CA GLY A 98 12.67 2.60 9.49
C GLY A 98 12.55 4.09 9.83
N GLN A 99 13.12 4.98 9.03
CA GLN A 99 12.87 6.42 9.15
C GLN A 99 11.51 6.81 8.57
N ALA A 100 11.04 8.03 8.88
CA ALA A 100 9.75 8.51 8.40
C ALA A 100 9.72 8.57 6.86
N GLU A 101 8.62 8.12 6.26
CA GLU A 101 8.34 8.22 4.84
C GLU A 101 6.98 8.89 4.63
N VAL A 102 6.98 10.03 3.96
CA VAL A 102 5.77 10.78 3.66
C VAL A 102 5.52 10.79 2.17
N VAL A 103 4.36 10.31 1.77
CA VAL A 103 3.92 10.36 0.38
C VAL A 103 3.25 11.70 0.12
N LEU A 104 3.74 12.41 -0.87
CA LEU A 104 3.25 13.71 -1.30
C LEU A 104 2.70 13.59 -2.72
N TYR A 105 1.51 14.11 -2.92
CA TYR A 105 0.83 14.11 -4.21
C TYR A 105 -0.03 15.34 -4.36
N GLY A 106 0.09 15.99 -5.50
CA GLY A 106 -0.78 17.10 -5.88
C GLY A 106 -0.65 18.36 -5.06
N GLY A 107 0.44 18.55 -4.31
CA GLY A 107 0.62 19.69 -3.43
C GLY A 107 -0.44 19.80 -2.32
N ARG A 108 -1.17 18.71 -2.02
CA ARG A 108 -2.30 18.70 -1.07
C ARG A 108 -1.90 18.34 0.34
N GLY A 109 -0.63 18.06 0.61
CA GLY A 109 -0.20 17.60 1.93
C GLY A 109 -0.98 16.34 2.36
N PRO A 110 -1.51 16.29 3.60
CA PRO A 110 -2.26 15.13 4.08
C PRO A 110 -3.56 14.86 3.30
N ALA A 111 -4.18 15.88 2.71
CA ALA A 111 -5.38 15.73 1.89
C ALA A 111 -5.12 15.08 0.53
N GLY A 112 -3.86 14.98 0.11
CA GLY A 112 -3.44 14.31 -1.12
C GLY A 112 -3.48 12.78 -1.07
N VAL A 113 -3.69 12.18 0.10
CA VAL A 113 -3.63 10.71 0.26
C VAL A 113 -4.75 10.23 1.19
N GLU A 114 -5.59 9.34 0.69
CA GLU A 114 -6.64 8.65 1.45
C GLU A 114 -6.32 7.15 1.47
N VAL A 115 -6.33 6.51 2.64
CA VAL A 115 -6.06 5.08 2.80
C VAL A 115 -7.27 4.38 3.39
N TYR A 116 -7.64 3.24 2.80
CA TYR A 116 -8.71 2.37 3.24
C TYR A 116 -8.16 0.96 3.49
N TRP A 117 -8.38 0.45 4.68
CA TRP A 117 -8.04 -0.92 5.05
C TRP A 117 -9.32 -1.77 5.02
N ASP A 118 -9.40 -2.72 4.09
CA ASP A 118 -10.62 -3.50 3.81
C ASP A 118 -11.90 -2.64 3.75
N GLY A 119 -11.79 -1.45 3.12
CA GLY A 119 -12.91 -0.52 2.89
C GLY A 119 -13.22 0.45 4.04
N VAL A 120 -12.46 0.40 5.13
CA VAL A 120 -12.60 1.35 6.24
C VAL A 120 -11.45 2.37 6.19
N PRO A 121 -11.71 3.69 6.39
CA PRO A 121 -10.65 4.68 6.43
C PRO A 121 -9.59 4.36 7.49
N TYR A 122 -8.34 4.28 7.05
CA TYR A 122 -7.18 4.10 7.92
C TYR A 122 -6.57 5.46 8.23
N LEU A 123 -6.94 6.02 9.39
CA LEU A 123 -6.65 7.40 9.75
C LEU A 123 -5.35 7.52 10.53
N PRO A 124 -4.61 8.64 10.40
CA PRO A 124 -3.50 8.96 11.27
C PRO A 124 -4.00 9.19 12.70
N LEU A 125 -3.30 8.64 13.68
CA LEU A 125 -3.58 8.77 15.11
C LEU A 125 -2.28 9.02 15.87
N GLY A 126 -2.36 9.62 17.03
CA GLY A 126 -1.20 9.92 17.86
C GLY A 126 -0.48 11.19 17.43
N ARG A 127 0.84 11.18 17.44
CA ARG A 127 1.67 12.36 17.16
C ARG A 127 1.47 12.89 15.74
N ASP A 128 1.25 11.99 14.77
CA ASP A 128 0.98 12.29 13.37
C ASP A 128 -0.53 12.35 13.08
N SER A 129 -1.28 13.12 13.86
CA SER A 129 -2.73 13.24 13.65
C SER A 129 -3.12 13.86 12.30
N VAL A 130 -2.18 14.40 11.55
CA VAL A 130 -2.37 15.02 10.23
C VAL A 130 -1.82 14.14 9.11
N TYR A 131 -0.62 13.59 9.28
CA TYR A 131 0.05 12.74 8.29
C TYR A 131 0.02 11.27 8.68
N LEU A 132 -0.25 10.41 7.72
CA LEU A 132 -0.08 8.97 7.86
C LEU A 132 1.30 8.58 7.31
N ASP A 133 2.16 8.00 8.16
CA ASP A 133 3.44 7.43 7.75
C ASP A 133 3.19 6.10 7.03
N LEU A 134 3.16 6.13 5.69
CA LEU A 134 2.92 4.95 4.86
C LEU A 134 4.08 3.96 4.89
N GLY A 135 5.26 4.39 5.33
CA GLY A 135 6.38 3.51 5.62
C GLY A 135 6.13 2.58 6.82
N ARG A 136 5.09 2.82 7.61
CA ARG A 136 4.70 2.01 8.78
C ARG A 136 3.58 1.02 8.50
N ILE A 137 2.95 1.07 7.34
CA ILE A 137 1.94 0.10 6.96
C ILE A 137 2.64 -1.14 6.41
N SER A 138 2.55 -2.25 7.15
CA SER A 138 3.11 -3.53 6.72
C SER A 138 2.40 -4.04 5.47
N LEU A 139 3.19 -4.44 4.46
CA LEU A 139 2.68 -5.11 3.27
C LEU A 139 2.39 -6.60 3.51
N ALA A 140 2.82 -7.15 4.64
CA ALA A 140 2.76 -8.57 4.92
C ALA A 140 1.34 -9.17 4.95
N PRO A 141 0.32 -8.51 5.53
CA PRO A 141 -1.05 -9.03 5.56
C PRO A 141 -1.83 -8.80 4.27
N LEU A 142 -1.24 -8.12 3.26
CA LEU A 142 -1.96 -7.67 2.09
C LEU A 142 -1.82 -8.67 0.92
N GLU A 143 -2.93 -8.99 0.28
CA GLU A 143 -2.93 -9.71 -1.00
C GLU A 143 -2.90 -8.74 -2.19
N ARG A 144 -3.33 -7.49 -1.98
CA ARG A 144 -3.45 -6.50 -3.05
C ARG A 144 -3.50 -5.08 -2.52
N VAL A 145 -2.91 -4.17 -3.27
CA VAL A 145 -3.05 -2.73 -3.12
C VAL A 145 -3.63 -2.16 -4.40
N ASP A 146 -4.79 -1.50 -4.33
CA ASP A 146 -5.38 -0.77 -5.45
C ASP A 146 -5.28 0.73 -5.17
N VAL A 147 -4.78 1.49 -6.13
CA VAL A 147 -4.66 2.95 -6.04
C VAL A 147 -5.48 3.61 -7.13
N LEU A 148 -6.43 4.43 -6.75
CA LEU A 148 -7.12 5.33 -7.67
C LEU A 148 -6.37 6.66 -7.72
N VAL A 149 -6.00 7.05 -8.92
CA VAL A 149 -5.35 8.33 -9.20
C VAL A 149 -6.42 9.32 -9.63
N LEU A 150 -6.80 10.20 -8.73
CA LEU A 150 -7.71 11.33 -8.95
C LEU A 150 -6.88 12.58 -9.26
N PRO A 151 -7.45 13.67 -9.78
CA PRO A 151 -6.68 14.84 -10.23
C PRO A 151 -5.69 15.41 -9.21
N ALA A 152 -6.02 15.37 -7.91
CA ALA A 152 -5.15 15.87 -6.83
C ALA A 152 -5.13 14.96 -5.61
N THR A 153 -5.61 13.73 -5.70
CA THR A 153 -5.72 12.82 -4.56
C THR A 153 -5.42 11.39 -4.99
N LEU A 154 -4.65 10.67 -4.19
CA LEU A 154 -4.47 9.22 -4.27
C LEU A 154 -5.43 8.57 -3.28
N ARG A 155 -6.27 7.67 -3.75
CA ARG A 155 -7.13 6.87 -2.90
C ARG A 155 -6.66 5.42 -2.92
N ILE A 156 -6.16 4.93 -1.79
CA ILE A 156 -5.44 3.67 -1.66
C ILE A 156 -6.32 2.66 -0.93
N TYR A 157 -6.56 1.51 -1.54
CA TYR A 157 -7.32 0.41 -0.96
C TYR A 157 -6.37 -0.75 -0.65
N LEU A 158 -6.21 -1.03 0.62
CA LEU A 158 -5.44 -2.15 1.15
C LEU A 158 -6.40 -3.33 1.33
N VAL A 159 -6.19 -4.39 0.57
CA VAL A 159 -6.99 -5.62 0.64
C VAL A 159 -6.16 -6.69 1.34
N THR A 160 -6.64 -7.16 2.49
CA THR A 160 -5.96 -8.19 3.27
C THR A 160 -6.14 -9.58 2.66
N ALA A 161 -5.23 -10.49 2.97
CA ALA A 161 -5.22 -11.87 2.47
C ALA A 161 -6.57 -12.58 2.69
N ARG A 162 -7.01 -13.31 1.66
CA ARG A 162 -8.28 -14.05 1.60
C ARG A 162 -8.02 -15.45 1.06
N GLN A 163 -7.67 -16.35 1.94
CA GLN A 163 -7.34 -17.72 1.54
C GLN A 163 -8.55 -18.41 0.90
N GLN A 164 -8.39 -18.87 -0.34
CA GLN A 164 -9.42 -19.61 -1.09
C GLN A 164 -9.19 -21.12 -1.08
N SER A 165 -7.93 -21.55 -1.02
CA SER A 165 -7.57 -22.96 -1.04
C SER A 165 -7.70 -23.58 0.35
N THR A 166 -8.16 -24.84 0.41
CA THR A 166 -8.13 -25.64 1.64
C THR A 166 -6.75 -26.20 1.94
N ALA A 167 -5.80 -26.10 1.00
CA ALA A 167 -4.38 -26.37 1.29
C ALA A 167 -3.87 -25.32 2.29
N THR A 168 -3.12 -25.80 3.27
CA THR A 168 -2.43 -24.92 4.21
C THR A 168 -1.28 -24.23 3.51
N ALA A 169 -1.17 -22.92 3.63
CA ALA A 169 -0.03 -22.14 3.13
C ALA A 169 0.71 -21.51 4.30
N SER A 170 2.02 -21.66 4.32
CA SER A 170 2.91 -21.00 5.28
C SER A 170 4.08 -20.38 4.53
N GLN A 171 4.47 -19.18 4.90
CA GLN A 171 5.64 -18.53 4.32
C GLN A 171 6.54 -18.02 5.43
N VAL A 172 7.84 -18.21 5.23
CA VAL A 172 8.89 -17.63 6.07
C VAL A 172 9.77 -16.74 5.20
N ARG A 173 10.06 -15.54 5.64
CA ARG A 173 11.04 -14.63 5.05
C ARG A 173 12.07 -14.26 6.11
N ILE A 174 13.34 -14.43 5.76
CA ILE A 174 14.46 -14.02 6.58
C ILE A 174 15.35 -13.14 5.71
N ALA A 175 15.61 -11.93 6.15
CA ALA A 175 16.46 -11.01 5.43
C ALA A 175 17.36 -10.23 6.37
N THR A 176 18.52 -9.86 5.85
CA THR A 176 19.51 -9.02 6.51
C THR A 176 20.13 -8.04 5.52
N GLY A 177 20.90 -7.10 6.02
CA GLY A 177 21.51 -6.09 5.17
C GLY A 177 22.43 -5.15 5.93
N GLN A 178 22.79 -4.06 5.27
CA GLN A 178 23.59 -3.01 5.89
C GLN A 178 22.89 -2.45 7.14
N ALA A 179 23.68 -1.79 8.00
CA ALA A 179 23.22 -1.22 9.26
C ALA A 179 22.57 -2.26 10.19
N ARG A 180 23.04 -3.51 10.16
CA ARG A 180 22.46 -4.64 10.87
C ARG A 180 20.96 -4.78 10.67
N THR A 181 20.49 -4.45 9.49
CA THR A 181 19.08 -4.64 9.14
C THR A 181 18.73 -6.11 9.28
N ALA A 182 17.65 -6.39 9.99
CA ALA A 182 17.08 -7.72 10.12
C ALA A 182 15.58 -7.64 9.90
N ASN A 183 15.06 -8.52 9.04
CA ASN A 183 13.63 -8.68 8.82
C ASN A 183 13.28 -10.17 8.93
N TYR A 184 12.41 -10.49 9.86
CA TYR A 184 11.88 -11.84 10.06
C TYR A 184 10.38 -11.79 9.93
N ARG A 185 9.85 -12.48 8.92
CA ARG A 185 8.41 -12.55 8.66
C ARG A 185 7.96 -13.99 8.60
N GLY A 186 6.86 -14.27 9.29
CA GLY A 186 6.14 -15.53 9.18
C GLY A 186 4.69 -15.27 8.82
N SER A 187 4.13 -16.09 7.92
CA SER A 187 2.69 -16.10 7.67
C SER A 187 2.15 -17.52 7.65
N TYR A 188 0.91 -17.65 8.03
CA TYR A 188 0.16 -18.90 8.02
C TYR A 188 -1.25 -18.63 7.56
N GLU A 189 -1.76 -19.43 6.61
CA GLU A 189 -3.09 -19.32 6.07
C GLU A 189 -3.70 -20.71 5.92
N ARG A 190 -4.93 -20.86 6.38
CA ARG A 190 -5.70 -22.10 6.23
C ARG A 190 -7.18 -21.81 6.05
N ARG A 191 -7.81 -22.57 5.19
CA ARG A 191 -9.25 -22.57 5.04
C ARG A 191 -9.81 -23.99 5.18
N TRP A 192 -10.87 -24.13 5.93
CA TRP A 192 -11.57 -25.42 6.09
C TRP A 192 -12.76 -25.48 5.13
N ARG A 193 -13.12 -26.69 4.73
CA ARG A 193 -14.28 -26.92 3.85
C ARG A 193 -15.61 -26.41 4.44
N SER A 194 -15.70 -26.23 5.77
CA SER A 194 -16.83 -25.59 6.46
C SER A 194 -17.02 -24.12 6.15
N GLY A 195 -16.07 -23.48 5.43
CA GLY A 195 -16.07 -22.05 5.16
C GLY A 195 -15.30 -21.20 6.19
N LEU A 196 -14.82 -21.81 7.29
CA LEU A 196 -13.94 -21.13 8.25
C LEU A 196 -12.56 -20.91 7.63
N GLY A 197 -12.00 -19.72 7.78
CA GLY A 197 -10.65 -19.32 7.36
C GLY A 197 -9.88 -18.69 8.51
N LEU A 198 -8.59 -18.94 8.56
CA LEU A 198 -7.66 -18.32 9.52
C LEU A 198 -6.41 -17.87 8.78
N SER A 199 -6.02 -16.63 8.97
CA SER A 199 -4.78 -16.05 8.47
C SER A 199 -4.03 -15.36 9.60
N LEU A 200 -2.72 -15.57 9.67
CA LEU A 200 -1.83 -15.01 10.69
C LEU A 200 -0.57 -14.48 10.01
N VAL A 201 -0.11 -13.30 10.41
CA VAL A 201 1.17 -12.74 10.01
C VAL A 201 1.89 -12.17 11.23
N ALA A 202 3.18 -12.45 11.33
CA ALA A 202 4.09 -11.80 12.26
C ALA A 202 5.27 -11.25 11.47
N ASP A 203 5.60 -9.99 11.65
CA ASP A 203 6.69 -9.29 10.95
C ASP A 203 7.53 -8.52 11.98
N TYR A 204 8.81 -8.84 12.03
CA TYR A 204 9.79 -8.18 12.89
C TYR A 204 10.83 -7.48 12.02
N ASN A 205 11.06 -6.21 12.28
CA ASN A 205 12.08 -5.45 11.59
C ASN A 205 12.99 -4.75 12.60
N ASN A 206 14.29 -4.77 12.33
CA ASN A 206 15.30 -4.05 13.10
C ASN A 206 16.31 -3.40 12.17
N ASN A 207 16.81 -2.24 12.56
CA ASN A 207 17.88 -1.55 11.86
C ASN A 207 18.66 -0.68 12.87
N ASP A 208 19.96 -0.85 12.93
CA ASP A 208 20.82 -0.14 13.88
C ASP A 208 21.34 1.22 13.37
N GLY A 209 20.90 1.65 12.17
CA GLY A 209 21.36 2.91 11.58
C GLY A 209 22.71 2.80 10.87
N VAL A 210 23.23 3.91 10.35
CA VAL A 210 24.54 3.95 9.69
C VAL A 210 25.65 3.75 10.74
N SER A 211 26.54 2.81 10.49
CA SER A 211 27.70 2.58 11.36
C SER A 211 28.59 3.82 11.41
N GLY A 212 28.84 4.32 12.58
CA GLY A 212 29.85 5.37 12.73
C GLY A 212 29.83 6.12 14.03
N SER A 213 28.80 6.66 14.54
CA SER A 213 28.85 7.40 15.80
C SER A 213 27.51 7.52 16.50
N SER A 214 26.43 7.27 15.83
CA SER A 214 25.12 7.30 16.45
C SER A 214 24.17 6.44 15.64
N SER A 215 24.05 5.22 16.07
CA SER A 215 23.04 4.35 15.56
C SER A 215 21.67 4.94 15.91
N THR A 216 20.79 5.05 14.92
CA THR A 216 19.37 5.23 15.19
C THR A 216 18.73 3.87 15.17
N PRO A 217 18.73 3.12 16.28
CA PRO A 217 18.08 1.81 16.26
C PRO A 217 16.61 2.02 15.97
N PHE A 218 16.20 1.35 14.94
CA PHE A 218 14.81 1.18 14.62
C PHE A 218 14.39 -0.24 14.90
N ASN A 219 13.27 -0.42 15.53
CA ASN A 219 12.69 -1.73 15.80
C ASN A 219 11.18 -1.67 15.60
N SER A 220 10.62 -2.63 14.88
CA SER A 220 9.17 -2.81 14.78
C SER A 220 8.74 -4.26 14.93
N VAL A 221 7.55 -4.43 15.49
CA VAL A 221 6.83 -5.71 15.56
C VAL A 221 5.41 -5.45 15.06
N ASP A 222 5.03 -6.14 13.99
CA ASP A 222 3.70 -6.11 13.43
C ASP A 222 3.08 -7.50 13.52
N LEU A 223 1.90 -7.57 14.11
CA LEU A 223 1.11 -8.79 14.25
C LEU A 223 -0.25 -8.58 13.62
N TRP A 224 -0.68 -9.50 12.79
CA TRP A 224 -2.00 -9.49 12.18
C TRP A 224 -2.61 -10.89 12.25
N LEU A 225 -3.87 -10.93 12.66
CA LEU A 225 -4.69 -12.12 12.73
C LEU A 225 -6.04 -11.83 12.09
N LYS A 226 -6.52 -12.72 11.22
CA LYS A 226 -7.85 -12.65 10.64
C LYS A 226 -8.53 -14.01 10.72
N ALA A 227 -9.72 -14.02 11.29
CA ALA A 227 -10.66 -15.12 11.20
C ALA A 227 -11.81 -14.72 10.28
N GLU A 228 -12.17 -15.58 9.35
CA GLU A 228 -13.31 -15.36 8.46
C GLU A 228 -14.18 -16.61 8.37
N TYR A 229 -15.49 -16.41 8.23
CA TYR A 229 -16.43 -17.48 8.07
C TYR A 229 -17.42 -17.18 6.96
N LEU A 230 -17.43 -18.03 5.95
CA LEU A 230 -18.36 -17.95 4.82
C LEU A 230 -19.16 -19.24 4.76
N PRO A 231 -20.33 -19.31 5.42
CA PRO A 231 -21.22 -20.46 5.32
C PRO A 231 -21.73 -20.67 3.89
N THR A 232 -21.86 -19.58 3.13
CA THR A 232 -22.23 -19.59 1.72
C THR A 232 -21.44 -18.51 0.97
N PRO A 233 -21.34 -18.56 -0.37
CA PRO A 233 -20.73 -17.49 -1.15
C PRO A 233 -21.42 -16.12 -1.02
N LYS A 234 -22.67 -16.12 -0.53
CA LYS A 234 -23.51 -14.92 -0.41
C LYS A 234 -23.34 -14.18 0.91
N VAL A 235 -22.93 -14.89 1.97
CA VAL A 235 -22.85 -14.31 3.32
C VAL A 235 -21.52 -14.65 3.95
N GLY A 236 -20.89 -13.66 4.55
CA GLY A 236 -19.63 -13.85 5.25
C GLY A 236 -19.47 -12.88 6.40
N VAL A 237 -18.77 -13.33 7.42
CA VAL A 237 -18.34 -12.54 8.56
C VAL A 237 -16.84 -12.68 8.72
N SER A 238 -16.15 -11.60 9.05
CA SER A 238 -14.74 -11.63 9.39
C SER A 238 -14.44 -10.74 10.58
N TYR A 239 -13.45 -11.15 11.34
CA TYR A 239 -12.86 -10.36 12.40
C TYR A 239 -11.35 -10.39 12.26
N GLN A 240 -10.72 -9.21 12.32
CA GLN A 240 -9.29 -9.11 12.25
C GLN A 240 -8.74 -8.17 13.32
N ILE A 241 -7.57 -8.51 13.81
CA ILE A 241 -6.79 -7.70 14.75
C ILE A 241 -5.45 -7.41 14.10
N ALA A 242 -5.08 -6.14 14.02
CA ALA A 242 -3.75 -5.69 13.65
C ALA A 242 -3.11 -4.98 14.84
N SER A 243 -1.87 -5.29 15.14
CA SER A 243 -1.09 -4.65 16.19
C SER A 243 0.27 -4.28 15.64
N SER A 244 0.59 -3.01 15.62
CA SER A 244 1.90 -2.47 15.21
C SER A 244 2.56 -1.78 16.38
N SER A 245 3.81 -2.09 16.65
CA SER A 245 4.62 -1.42 17.66
C SER A 245 5.98 -1.13 17.08
N TRP A 246 6.42 0.11 17.13
CA TRP A 246 7.73 0.48 16.64
C TRP A 246 8.39 1.56 17.49
N LYS A 247 9.72 1.56 17.45
CA LYS A 247 10.58 2.51 18.16
C LYS A 247 11.64 3.02 17.21
N ARG A 248 11.98 4.28 17.36
CA ARG A 248 13.11 4.92 16.72
C ARG A 248 13.85 5.75 17.77
N SER A 249 15.13 5.50 17.94
CA SER A 249 15.99 6.29 18.81
C SER A 249 16.55 7.51 18.08
N PRO A 250 17.00 8.53 18.82
CA PRO A 250 17.66 9.70 18.24
C PRO A 250 18.85 9.32 17.36
N SER A 251 19.11 10.13 16.36
CA SER A 251 20.28 10.07 15.48
C SER A 251 21.01 11.40 15.52
N ASP A 252 22.32 11.39 15.28
CA ASP A 252 23.10 12.62 15.08
C ASP A 252 22.79 13.31 13.75
N GLN A 253 22.00 12.69 12.87
CA GLN A 253 21.55 13.36 11.67
C GLN A 253 20.63 14.52 12.06
N PRO A 254 20.89 15.74 11.56
CA PRO A 254 19.99 16.87 11.75
C PRO A 254 18.57 16.49 11.39
N GLY A 255 17.61 16.79 12.28
CA GLY A 255 16.21 16.46 12.05
C GLY A 255 15.73 15.07 12.50
N LEU A 256 16.62 14.20 12.95
CA LEU A 256 16.29 12.87 13.48
C LEU A 256 16.73 12.71 14.95
N THR A 257 16.60 13.78 15.73
CA THR A 257 17.10 13.85 17.12
C THR A 257 16.13 13.33 18.17
N ASP A 258 14.89 12.97 17.75
CA ASP A 258 13.88 12.54 18.71
C ASP A 258 13.82 11.03 18.87
N HIS A 259 13.76 10.60 20.11
CA HIS A 259 13.24 9.30 20.46
C HIS A 259 11.74 9.29 20.15
N PHE A 260 11.26 8.25 19.47
CA PHE A 260 9.86 8.09 19.14
C PHE A 260 9.45 6.62 19.25
N ALA A 261 8.50 6.34 20.13
CA ALA A 261 7.87 5.03 20.20
C ALA A 261 6.36 5.19 19.94
N TYR A 262 5.81 4.24 19.20
CA TYR A 262 4.42 4.26 18.80
C TYR A 262 3.84 2.84 18.84
N LYS A 263 2.63 2.73 19.33
CA LYS A 263 1.85 1.49 19.29
C LYS A 263 0.48 1.81 18.73
N ARG A 264 0.02 0.95 17.82
CA ARG A 264 -1.33 1.01 17.25
C ARG A 264 -1.95 -0.37 17.29
N ARG A 265 -3.23 -0.43 17.62
CA ARG A 265 -4.03 -1.64 17.56
C ARG A 265 -5.34 -1.32 16.87
N ASP A 266 -5.68 -2.11 15.87
CA ASP A 266 -6.92 -2.02 15.11
C ASP A 266 -7.67 -3.34 15.26
N GLY A 267 -8.94 -3.29 15.68
CA GLY A 267 -9.88 -4.39 15.64
C GLY A 267 -10.94 -4.08 14.58
N ILE A 268 -11.09 -4.93 13.57
CA ILE A 268 -12.00 -4.71 12.46
C ILE A 268 -12.96 -5.90 12.33
N PHE A 269 -14.22 -5.66 12.59
CA PHE A 269 -15.31 -6.57 12.29
C PHE A 269 -15.96 -6.19 10.97
N ARG A 270 -16.25 -7.18 10.13
CA ARG A 270 -16.94 -6.96 8.88
C ARG A 270 -17.91 -8.08 8.58
N LEU A 271 -19.10 -7.72 8.11
CA LEU A 271 -20.14 -8.63 7.62
C LEU A 271 -20.54 -8.20 6.22
N PHE A 272 -20.71 -9.14 5.31
CA PHE A 272 -21.33 -8.88 4.04
C PHE A 272 -22.47 -9.87 3.75
N ALA A 273 -23.47 -9.40 3.01
CA ALA A 273 -24.53 -10.20 2.46
C ALA A 273 -24.81 -9.77 1.02
N GLY A 274 -24.78 -10.71 0.09
CA GLY A 274 -25.04 -10.50 -1.34
C GLY A 274 -26.21 -11.35 -1.85
N ALA A 275 -26.93 -10.85 -2.82
CA ALA A 275 -28.05 -11.59 -3.40
C ALA A 275 -27.60 -12.79 -4.25
N ARG A 276 -26.43 -12.69 -4.91
CA ARG A 276 -25.93 -13.67 -5.87
C ARG A 276 -24.50 -14.13 -5.56
N GLU A 277 -24.17 -15.35 -5.92
CA GLU A 277 -22.85 -15.95 -5.72
C GLU A 277 -21.78 -15.35 -6.65
N ASP A 278 -22.17 -14.88 -7.82
CA ASP A 278 -21.29 -14.22 -8.80
C ASP A 278 -20.94 -12.76 -8.42
N GLY A 279 -21.44 -12.27 -7.27
CA GLY A 279 -21.21 -10.91 -6.79
C GLY A 279 -22.00 -9.85 -7.54
N LEU A 280 -22.92 -10.25 -8.43
CA LEU A 280 -23.88 -9.36 -9.05
C LEU A 280 -25.12 -9.16 -8.18
N GLY A 281 -25.89 -8.12 -8.46
CA GLY A 281 -27.09 -7.77 -7.71
C GLY A 281 -26.83 -6.97 -6.43
N PRO A 282 -27.85 -6.83 -5.59
CA PRO A 282 -27.77 -6.10 -4.34
C PRO A 282 -26.79 -6.73 -3.35
N ARG A 283 -26.08 -5.89 -2.63
CA ARG A 283 -25.13 -6.28 -1.59
C ARG A 283 -25.16 -5.30 -0.42
N LEU A 284 -25.07 -5.84 0.77
CA LEU A 284 -24.91 -5.13 2.03
C LEU A 284 -23.51 -5.43 2.60
N ASP A 285 -22.81 -4.41 3.03
CA ASP A 285 -21.59 -4.50 3.83
C ASP A 285 -21.76 -3.69 5.12
N VAL A 286 -21.40 -4.30 6.25
CA VAL A 286 -21.36 -3.63 7.54
C VAL A 286 -19.96 -3.78 8.12
N ALA A 287 -19.38 -2.71 8.61
CA ALA A 287 -18.08 -2.74 9.26
C ALA A 287 -18.11 -1.96 10.58
N PHE A 288 -17.42 -2.50 11.58
CA PHE A 288 -17.11 -1.83 12.84
C PHE A 288 -15.62 -1.90 13.10
N VAL A 289 -15.03 -0.78 13.44
CA VAL A 289 -13.60 -0.66 13.70
C VAL A 289 -13.38 0.04 15.02
N THR A 290 -12.50 -0.55 15.81
CA THR A 290 -11.94 0.09 17.01
C THR A 290 -10.45 0.23 16.82
N THR A 291 -9.94 1.43 16.97
CA THR A 291 -8.51 1.71 16.86
C THR A 291 -8.03 2.37 18.14
N SER A 292 -6.89 1.94 18.65
CA SER A 292 -6.19 2.64 19.73
C SER A 292 -4.73 2.89 19.34
N ALA A 293 -4.25 4.08 19.64
CA ALA A 293 -2.86 4.45 19.42
C ALA A 293 -2.27 5.11 20.66
N SER A 294 -1.01 4.85 20.95
CA SER A 294 -0.25 5.50 22.01
C SER A 294 1.15 5.84 21.53
N ALA A 295 1.68 6.95 21.98
CA ALA A 295 3.05 7.38 21.78
C ALA A 295 3.70 7.72 23.13
N ASP A 296 5.02 7.63 23.21
CA ASP A 296 5.76 7.81 24.47
C ASP A 296 6.02 9.27 24.86
N THR A 297 5.71 10.22 24.01
CA THR A 297 5.96 11.65 24.28
C THR A 297 4.67 12.44 24.25
N ALA A 298 4.30 13.09 25.35
CA ALA A 298 3.32 14.19 25.52
C ALA A 298 1.97 14.11 24.77
N VAL A 299 1.77 13.13 23.88
CA VAL A 299 0.50 12.91 23.20
C VAL A 299 -0.23 11.80 23.93
N THR A 300 -1.31 12.16 24.58
CA THR A 300 -2.25 11.21 25.18
C THR A 300 -2.67 10.16 24.16
N GLY A 301 -2.71 8.90 24.58
CA GLY A 301 -3.23 7.83 23.74
C GLY A 301 -4.60 8.22 23.17
N ARG A 302 -4.81 7.96 21.90
CA ARG A 302 -6.07 8.23 21.22
C ARG A 302 -6.76 6.92 20.85
N SER A 303 -8.05 6.83 21.12
CA SER A 303 -8.91 5.76 20.62
C SER A 303 -9.94 6.33 19.66
N LEU A 304 -10.36 5.51 18.72
CA LEU A 304 -11.32 5.86 17.69
C LEU A 304 -12.22 4.66 17.41
N SER A 305 -13.53 4.87 17.37
CA SER A 305 -14.50 3.90 16.89
C SER A 305 -15.12 4.38 15.59
N GLN A 306 -15.27 3.47 14.63
CA GLN A 306 -15.88 3.75 13.34
C GLN A 306 -16.94 2.70 13.04
N GLY A 307 -18.08 3.13 12.50
CA GLY A 307 -19.11 2.28 11.93
C GLY A 307 -19.32 2.61 10.46
N ALA A 308 -19.56 1.62 9.63
CA ALA A 308 -19.91 1.79 8.23
C ALA A 308 -21.03 0.84 7.81
N LEU A 309 -21.99 1.36 7.07
CA LEU A 309 -23.05 0.62 6.40
C LEU A 309 -23.01 0.95 4.92
N ALA A 310 -22.70 -0.02 4.10
CA ALA A 310 -22.65 0.15 2.66
C ALA A 310 -23.72 -0.71 1.96
N LEU A 311 -24.47 -0.08 1.09
CA LEU A 311 -25.42 -0.73 0.19
C LEU A 311 -24.93 -0.54 -1.23
N GLY A 312 -24.87 -1.60 -2.00
CA GLY A 312 -24.45 -1.55 -3.39
C GLY A 312 -25.34 -2.43 -4.27
N ASN A 313 -25.35 -2.12 -5.54
CA ASN A 313 -25.91 -2.99 -6.56
C ASN A 313 -24.99 -3.01 -7.77
N ARG A 314 -24.66 -4.22 -8.23
CA ARG A 314 -23.78 -4.45 -9.36
C ARG A 314 -24.49 -5.23 -10.45
N TRP A 315 -24.33 -4.80 -11.68
CA TRP A 315 -24.78 -5.51 -12.88
C TRP A 315 -23.67 -5.60 -13.92
N GLY A 316 -23.87 -6.31 -15.02
CA GLY A 316 -22.81 -6.60 -15.99
C GLY A 316 -22.07 -5.38 -16.56
N HIS A 317 -22.73 -4.23 -16.62
CA HIS A 317 -22.17 -2.98 -17.19
C HIS A 317 -22.08 -1.83 -16.19
N GLY A 318 -22.30 -2.08 -14.89
CA GLY A 318 -22.24 -0.99 -13.94
C GLY A 318 -22.35 -1.38 -12.48
N HIS A 319 -22.24 -0.36 -11.66
CA HIS A 319 -22.34 -0.41 -10.22
C HIS A 319 -22.91 0.91 -9.69
N VAL A 320 -23.70 0.82 -8.64
CA VAL A 320 -24.09 1.95 -7.80
C VAL A 320 -23.96 1.56 -6.33
N GLY A 321 -23.47 2.45 -5.50
CA GLY A 321 -23.29 2.19 -4.08
C GLY A 321 -23.48 3.46 -3.25
N VAL A 322 -23.95 3.27 -2.03
CA VAL A 322 -24.06 4.29 -0.99
C VAL A 322 -23.46 3.73 0.30
N THR A 323 -22.64 4.52 0.97
CA THR A 323 -22.03 4.17 2.24
C THR A 323 -22.32 5.27 3.25
N LEU A 324 -22.93 4.89 4.37
CA LEU A 324 -23.05 5.73 5.55
C LEU A 324 -21.94 5.34 6.53
N ARG A 325 -21.20 6.33 7.00
CA ARG A 325 -20.15 6.15 8.01
C ARG A 325 -20.42 7.02 9.21
N SER A 326 -20.06 6.51 10.37
CA SER A 326 -20.00 7.27 11.62
C SER A 326 -18.63 7.06 12.25
N GLN A 327 -18.07 8.11 12.79
CA GLN A 327 -16.78 8.09 13.48
C GLN A 327 -16.93 8.97 14.73
N ASP A 328 -16.37 8.50 15.85
CA ASP A 328 -16.39 9.26 17.09
C ASP A 328 -15.80 10.66 16.90
N GLU A 329 -16.33 11.62 17.66
CA GLU A 329 -15.86 12.99 17.88
C GLU A 329 -15.60 13.83 16.62
N ASP A 330 -14.76 13.39 15.70
CA ASP A 330 -14.30 14.22 14.58
C ASP A 330 -15.26 14.23 13.39
N ARG A 331 -15.92 13.10 13.13
CA ARG A 331 -16.85 12.89 12.00
C ARG A 331 -18.10 12.15 12.44
N PRO A 332 -19.06 12.84 13.06
CA PRO A 332 -20.29 12.19 13.54
C PRO A 332 -21.00 11.38 12.46
N TRP A 333 -21.00 11.87 11.22
CA TRP A 333 -21.48 11.11 10.08
C TRP A 333 -20.86 11.58 8.75
N GLN A 334 -20.79 10.64 7.80
CA GLN A 334 -20.34 10.84 6.43
C GLN A 334 -21.19 9.98 5.50
N LEU A 335 -21.71 10.57 4.44
CA LEU A 335 -22.42 9.88 3.37
C LEU A 335 -21.54 9.89 2.13
N GLU A 336 -21.31 8.71 1.57
CA GLU A 336 -20.57 8.52 0.31
C GLU A 336 -21.50 7.86 -0.72
N GLY A 337 -21.48 8.34 -1.94
CA GLY A 337 -22.14 7.74 -3.08
C GLY A 337 -21.12 7.41 -4.15
N SER A 338 -21.25 6.27 -4.82
CA SER A 338 -20.44 5.90 -5.98
C SER A 338 -21.29 5.29 -7.09
N ALA A 339 -20.97 5.61 -8.32
CA ALA A 339 -21.59 5.02 -9.50
C ALA A 339 -20.53 4.84 -10.58
N ALA A 340 -20.62 3.73 -11.30
CA ALA A 340 -19.79 3.47 -12.47
C ALA A 340 -20.60 2.70 -13.50
N TRP A 341 -20.56 3.10 -14.76
CA TRP A 341 -21.42 2.54 -15.79
C TRP A 341 -20.79 2.62 -17.17
N ILE A 342 -21.07 1.60 -18.01
CA ILE A 342 -20.75 1.56 -19.43
C ILE A 342 -22.08 1.69 -20.21
N PRO A 343 -22.54 2.92 -20.53
CA PRO A 343 -23.79 3.14 -21.28
C PRO A 343 -23.70 2.61 -22.71
N LEU A 344 -22.55 2.74 -23.32
CA LEU A 344 -22.22 2.28 -24.67
C LEU A 344 -20.84 1.59 -24.62
N ARG A 345 -20.59 0.61 -25.46
CA ARG A 345 -19.30 -0.12 -25.48
C ARG A 345 -18.04 0.76 -25.40
N PRO A 346 -17.93 1.91 -26.13
CA PRO A 346 -16.72 2.72 -26.04
C PRO A 346 -16.71 3.68 -24.83
N LEU A 347 -17.84 3.93 -24.16
CA LEU A 347 -17.95 4.96 -23.12
C LEU A 347 -18.03 4.36 -21.73
N THR A 348 -17.16 4.79 -20.84
CA THR A 348 -17.16 4.46 -19.40
C THR A 348 -17.36 5.74 -18.62
N LEU A 349 -18.32 5.75 -17.71
CA LEU A 349 -18.59 6.87 -16.80
C LEU A 349 -18.43 6.41 -15.36
N ALA A 350 -17.83 7.25 -14.53
CA ALA A 350 -17.75 7.01 -13.10
C ALA A 350 -17.97 8.33 -12.34
N ALA A 351 -18.62 8.24 -11.20
CA ALA A 351 -18.85 9.35 -10.29
C ALA A 351 -18.73 8.88 -8.85
N ASP A 352 -18.16 9.70 -8.01
CA ASP A 352 -18.23 9.55 -6.57
C ASP A 352 -18.50 10.91 -5.91
N ALA A 353 -19.29 10.90 -4.85
CA ALA A 353 -19.64 12.06 -4.07
C ALA A 353 -19.54 11.74 -2.58
N ARG A 354 -19.09 12.71 -1.79
CA ARG A 354 -19.00 12.59 -0.35
C ARG A 354 -19.52 13.87 0.30
N ARG A 355 -20.35 13.69 1.32
CA ARG A 355 -20.74 14.75 2.23
C ARG A 355 -20.45 14.30 3.66
N ALA A 356 -19.73 15.12 4.40
CA ALA A 356 -19.35 14.83 5.78
C ALA A 356 -19.79 15.99 6.70
N ARG A 357 -20.24 15.63 7.89
CA ARG A 357 -20.39 16.56 9.00
C ARG A 357 -19.27 16.29 9.99
N TYR A 358 -18.58 17.32 10.37
CA TYR A 358 -17.50 17.27 11.33
C TYR A 358 -17.95 17.85 12.67
N SER A 359 -17.13 17.68 13.70
CA SER A 359 -17.30 18.37 14.97
C SER A 359 -17.36 19.90 14.78
N ASN A 360 -17.93 20.60 15.77
CA ASN A 360 -18.11 22.05 15.75
C ASN A 360 -18.92 22.58 14.54
N SER A 361 -19.90 21.79 14.06
CA SER A 361 -20.79 22.14 12.95
C SER A 361 -20.11 22.43 11.62
N ARG A 362 -18.84 22.03 11.45
CA ARG A 362 -18.12 22.12 10.17
C ARG A 362 -18.65 21.06 9.20
N ASN A 363 -18.63 21.34 7.92
CA ASN A 363 -19.09 20.44 6.87
C ASN A 363 -18.01 20.28 5.81
N GLY A 364 -18.03 19.14 5.12
CA GLY A 364 -17.20 18.87 3.95
C GLY A 364 -17.99 18.23 2.84
N GLU A 365 -17.66 18.58 1.62
CA GLU A 365 -18.29 18.05 0.42
C GLU A 365 -17.22 17.81 -0.65
N ARG A 366 -17.34 16.69 -1.35
CA ARG A 366 -16.48 16.35 -2.51
C ARG A 366 -17.33 15.72 -3.60
N LEU A 367 -16.98 16.00 -4.84
CA LEU A 367 -17.54 15.39 -6.03
C LEU A 367 -16.41 15.08 -7.00
N HIS A 368 -16.38 13.87 -7.51
CA HIS A 368 -15.47 13.45 -8.57
C HIS A 368 -16.28 12.84 -9.70
N LEU A 369 -16.01 13.27 -10.92
CA LEU A 369 -16.60 12.76 -12.15
C LEU A 369 -15.47 12.33 -13.08
N ALA A 370 -15.59 11.15 -13.66
CA ALA A 370 -14.65 10.62 -14.62
C ALA A 370 -15.35 10.04 -15.84
N ALA A 371 -14.79 10.28 -17.00
CA ALA A 371 -15.26 9.72 -18.27
C ALA A 371 -14.09 9.12 -19.04
N GLY A 372 -14.31 7.96 -19.65
CA GLY A 372 -13.35 7.30 -20.53
C GLY A 372 -13.99 6.91 -21.84
N LEU A 373 -13.34 7.22 -22.95
CA LEU A 373 -13.78 6.90 -24.30
C LEU A 373 -12.76 5.99 -24.97
N ALA A 374 -13.15 4.75 -25.26
CA ALA A 374 -12.34 3.82 -26.04
C ALA A 374 -12.50 4.16 -27.53
N LEU A 375 -11.39 4.43 -28.18
CA LEU A 375 -11.31 4.80 -29.60
C LEU A 375 -10.71 3.64 -30.42
N PRO A 376 -10.84 3.64 -31.75
CA PRO A 376 -10.18 2.65 -32.59
C PRO A 376 -8.68 2.60 -32.39
N LEU A 377 -8.02 1.53 -32.84
CA LEU A 377 -6.58 1.31 -32.83
C LEU A 377 -5.95 1.24 -31.42
N GLY A 378 -6.74 0.95 -30.38
CA GLY A 378 -6.26 0.84 -29.00
C GLY A 378 -6.08 2.16 -28.26
N LEU A 379 -6.62 3.26 -28.81
CA LEU A 379 -6.62 4.54 -28.13
C LEU A 379 -7.72 4.60 -27.07
N THR A 380 -7.45 5.31 -25.98
CA THR A 380 -8.45 5.64 -24.94
C THR A 380 -8.21 7.08 -24.50
N ALA A 381 -9.25 7.90 -24.58
CA ALA A 381 -9.25 9.23 -23.99
C ALA A 381 -9.93 9.17 -22.62
N ARG A 382 -9.39 9.90 -21.65
CA ARG A 382 -9.92 10.00 -20.29
C ARG A 382 -10.00 11.47 -19.88
N GLY A 383 -11.03 11.82 -19.12
CA GLY A 383 -11.17 13.11 -18.47
C GLY A 383 -11.73 12.95 -17.05
N ASP A 384 -11.21 13.72 -16.11
CA ASP A 384 -11.58 13.70 -14.71
C ASP A 384 -11.73 15.12 -14.18
N VAL A 385 -12.76 15.36 -13.36
CA VAL A 385 -12.99 16.61 -12.63
C VAL A 385 -13.23 16.27 -11.17
N ALA A 386 -12.48 16.88 -10.28
CA ALA A 386 -12.65 16.79 -8.84
C ALA A 386 -12.94 18.17 -8.25
N TRP A 387 -14.09 18.31 -7.62
CA TRP A 387 -14.46 19.48 -6.85
C TRP A 387 -14.49 19.12 -5.37
N ALA A 388 -13.96 19.99 -4.52
CA ALA A 388 -13.96 19.79 -3.08
C ALA A 388 -14.18 21.11 -2.35
N HIS A 389 -14.93 21.03 -1.25
CA HIS A 389 -14.98 22.02 -0.18
C HIS A 389 -14.88 21.23 1.13
N ASP A 390 -13.66 20.98 1.61
CA ASP A 390 -13.47 19.98 2.66
C ASP A 390 -12.30 20.32 3.59
N LEU A 391 -12.29 19.69 4.77
CA LEU A 391 -11.24 19.75 5.75
C LEU A 391 -10.12 18.75 5.42
N GLN A 392 -8.89 19.12 5.72
CA GLN A 392 -7.72 18.23 5.56
C GLN A 392 -7.56 17.30 6.75
N ALA A 393 -7.67 17.84 7.95
CA ALA A 393 -7.47 17.16 9.22
C ALA A 393 -8.58 17.56 10.20
N PRO A 394 -9.76 16.93 10.12
CA PRO A 394 -10.93 17.27 10.96
C PRO A 394 -10.67 17.25 12.46
N ALA A 395 -9.69 16.47 12.91
CA ALA A 395 -9.26 16.43 14.30
C ALA A 395 -8.62 17.74 14.81
N LEU A 396 -8.17 18.60 13.89
CA LEU A 396 -7.60 19.90 14.24
C LEU A 396 -8.69 20.97 14.25
N ALA A 397 -8.88 21.63 15.37
CA ALA A 397 -9.85 22.72 15.51
C ALA A 397 -9.51 23.91 14.61
N SER A 398 -8.23 24.14 14.32
CA SER A 398 -7.74 25.21 13.45
C SER A 398 -7.90 24.94 11.96
N ASP A 399 -8.28 23.71 11.57
CA ASP A 399 -8.48 23.37 10.17
C ASP A 399 -9.73 24.04 9.62
N THR A 400 -9.61 24.63 8.43
CA THR A 400 -10.69 25.30 7.71
C THR A 400 -10.92 24.65 6.37
N ALA A 401 -12.20 24.53 5.98
CA ALA A 401 -12.55 23.95 4.71
C ALA A 401 -12.02 24.80 3.54
N GLN A 402 -11.34 24.16 2.60
CA GLN A 402 -10.81 24.81 1.40
C GLN A 402 -11.59 24.35 0.17
N ARG A 403 -11.83 25.31 -0.75
CA ARG A 403 -12.45 25.02 -2.04
C ARG A 403 -11.38 24.78 -3.07
N THR A 404 -11.55 23.71 -3.86
CA THR A 404 -10.65 23.39 -4.97
C THR A 404 -11.44 22.79 -6.13
N THR A 405 -10.96 23.07 -7.35
CA THR A 405 -11.46 22.45 -8.58
C THR A 405 -10.26 21.97 -9.39
N ASP A 406 -10.07 20.66 -9.43
CA ASP A 406 -8.95 20.03 -10.10
C ASP A 406 -9.47 19.26 -11.32
N ILE A 407 -8.77 19.37 -12.44
CA ILE A 407 -9.17 18.77 -13.71
C ILE A 407 -7.97 18.02 -14.27
N SER A 408 -8.19 16.82 -14.77
CA SER A 408 -7.18 16.08 -15.52
C SER A 408 -7.76 15.44 -16.78
N GLY A 409 -6.91 15.21 -17.76
CA GLY A 409 -7.23 14.48 -18.96
C GLY A 409 -6.02 13.71 -19.45
N ALA A 410 -6.24 12.56 -20.06
CA ALA A 410 -5.16 11.75 -20.62
C ALA A 410 -5.60 11.06 -21.92
N LEU A 411 -4.63 10.89 -22.80
CA LEU A 411 -4.73 10.05 -23.99
C LEU A 411 -3.77 8.87 -23.82
N ARG A 412 -4.33 7.67 -23.86
CA ARG A 412 -3.60 6.41 -23.72
C ARG A 412 -3.71 5.59 -24.98
N TRP A 413 -2.59 5.05 -25.43
CA TRP A 413 -2.50 4.12 -26.53
C TRP A 413 -1.97 2.78 -26.04
N ASP A 414 -2.80 1.74 -26.16
CA ASP A 414 -2.46 0.36 -25.81
C ASP A 414 -2.51 -0.48 -27.09
N ARG A 415 -1.37 -0.96 -27.55
CA ARG A 415 -1.30 -1.85 -28.71
C ARG A 415 -0.24 -2.91 -28.54
N HIS A 416 -0.65 -4.19 -28.67
CA HIS A 416 0.20 -5.36 -28.47
C HIS A 416 0.90 -5.31 -27.10
N ARG A 417 2.20 -4.97 -27.11
CA ARG A 417 3.06 -4.94 -25.92
C ARG A 417 3.54 -3.54 -25.58
N ILE A 418 2.90 -2.54 -26.12
CA ILE A 418 3.27 -1.14 -25.92
C ILE A 418 2.09 -0.41 -25.31
N THR A 419 2.36 0.32 -24.25
CA THR A 419 1.45 1.30 -23.64
C THR A 419 2.15 2.64 -23.61
N VAL A 420 1.48 3.68 -24.09
CA VAL A 420 1.93 5.08 -23.94
C VAL A 420 0.73 5.89 -23.48
N GLU A 421 0.92 6.68 -22.44
CA GLU A 421 -0.10 7.60 -21.90
C GLU A 421 0.51 8.99 -21.75
N VAL A 422 -0.20 10.00 -22.24
CA VAL A 422 0.13 11.41 -22.03
C VAL A 422 -1.06 12.06 -21.33
N GLY A 423 -0.79 12.65 -20.18
CA GLY A 423 -1.79 13.30 -19.34
C GLY A 423 -1.46 14.78 -19.10
N LEU A 424 -2.51 15.58 -19.01
CA LEU A 424 -2.47 16.96 -18.58
C LEU A 424 -3.40 17.14 -17.40
N ALA A 425 -2.97 17.87 -16.39
CA ALA A 425 -3.78 18.22 -15.24
C ALA A 425 -3.64 19.70 -14.89
N ARG A 426 -4.72 20.29 -14.39
CA ARG A 426 -4.74 21.59 -13.73
C ARG A 426 -5.20 21.40 -12.31
N ARG A 427 -4.45 21.92 -11.36
CA ARG A 427 -4.77 21.88 -9.94
C ARG A 427 -4.89 23.29 -9.39
N ASP A 428 -5.85 23.50 -8.51
CA ASP A 428 -6.04 24.76 -7.81
C ASP A 428 -4.96 24.99 -6.76
N SER A 429 -4.79 26.26 -6.37
CA SER A 429 -4.01 26.64 -5.19
C SER A 429 -4.56 26.00 -3.91
N PHE A 430 -3.67 25.74 -2.96
CA PHE A 430 -4.01 25.03 -1.73
C PHE A 430 -3.05 25.42 -0.60
N VAL A 431 -3.53 25.42 0.63
CA VAL A 431 -2.70 25.62 1.82
C VAL A 431 -2.66 24.31 2.59
N PRO A 432 -1.60 23.49 2.43
CA PRO A 432 -1.48 22.22 3.16
C PRO A 432 -1.28 22.46 4.65
N LEU A 433 -1.86 21.59 5.48
CA LEU A 433 -1.72 21.65 6.93
C LEU A 433 -0.59 20.76 7.42
N GLY A 434 -0.06 21.16 8.57
CA GLY A 434 0.84 20.34 9.37
C GLY A 434 2.24 20.19 8.78
N HIS A 435 3.04 19.45 9.50
CA HIS A 435 4.37 19.02 9.07
C HIS A 435 4.51 17.52 9.29
N PRO A 436 5.28 16.82 8.45
CA PRO A 436 5.52 15.40 8.63
C PRO A 436 6.34 15.14 9.90
N ALA A 437 5.76 14.45 10.88
CA ALA A 437 6.50 14.07 12.07
C ALA A 437 7.68 13.16 11.72
N GLY A 438 8.82 13.38 12.35
CA GLY A 438 10.05 12.65 12.08
C GLY A 438 10.84 13.14 10.87
N LEU A 439 10.38 14.12 10.12
CA LEU A 439 11.13 14.85 9.09
C LEU A 439 11.40 16.28 9.56
N ARG A 440 12.19 16.44 10.58
CA ARG A 440 12.42 17.71 11.27
C ARG A 440 13.08 18.84 10.51
N PRO A 441 13.89 18.62 9.47
CA PRO A 441 14.29 19.75 8.63
C PRO A 441 13.09 20.52 8.10
N LEU A 442 11.91 19.86 8.00
CA LEU A 442 10.66 20.47 7.58
C LEU A 442 9.89 21.00 8.80
N GLY A 443 9.71 22.29 8.87
CA GLY A 443 8.77 22.94 9.80
C GLY A 443 7.33 22.84 9.31
N GLY A 444 7.12 22.79 7.99
CA GLY A 444 5.81 22.67 7.35
C GLY A 444 5.91 22.67 5.83
N LEU A 445 4.76 22.54 5.17
CA LEU A 445 4.64 22.77 3.73
C LEU A 445 4.13 24.20 3.50
N GLY A 446 4.67 24.87 2.50
CA GLY A 446 4.20 26.17 2.06
C GLY A 446 2.89 26.08 1.25
N PRO A 447 2.19 27.21 1.07
CA PRO A 447 1.04 27.30 0.18
C PRO A 447 1.43 26.89 -1.26
N THR A 448 0.61 26.05 -1.89
CA THR A 448 0.80 25.66 -3.29
C THR A 448 0.07 26.62 -4.22
N GLN A 449 0.68 26.92 -5.34
CA GLN A 449 0.07 27.72 -6.41
C GLN A 449 -0.78 26.85 -7.34
N ALA A 450 -1.76 27.47 -7.99
CA ALA A 450 -2.48 26.82 -9.07
C ALA A 450 -1.48 26.47 -10.21
N THR A 451 -1.47 25.20 -10.61
CA THR A 451 -0.43 24.65 -11.48
C THR A 451 -0.99 23.74 -12.55
N ARG A 452 -0.36 23.71 -13.71
CA ARG A 452 -0.59 22.70 -14.73
C ARG A 452 0.53 21.67 -14.68
N TYR A 453 0.19 20.43 -14.97
CA TYR A 453 1.12 19.31 -14.95
C TYR A 453 1.04 18.55 -16.26
N LEU A 454 2.19 18.17 -16.77
CA LEU A 454 2.32 17.18 -17.83
C LEU A 454 2.77 15.86 -17.20
N THR A 455 2.11 14.77 -17.58
CA THR A 455 2.54 13.41 -17.24
C THR A 455 2.72 12.60 -18.50
N VAL A 456 3.80 11.84 -18.58
CA VAL A 456 4.01 10.86 -19.63
C VAL A 456 4.32 9.53 -18.97
N HIS A 457 3.63 8.48 -19.36
CA HIS A 457 3.89 7.11 -18.93
C HIS A 457 4.09 6.23 -20.16
N ALA A 458 5.11 5.40 -20.15
CA ALA A 458 5.35 4.42 -21.20
C ALA A 458 5.74 3.08 -20.61
N ALA A 459 5.23 2.01 -21.23
CA ALA A 459 5.62 0.64 -20.90
C ALA A 459 5.68 -0.18 -22.18
N PHE A 460 6.69 -1.04 -22.32
CA PHE A 460 6.77 -1.94 -23.47
C PHE A 460 7.53 -3.22 -23.13
N GLU A 461 7.18 -4.31 -23.81
CA GLU A 461 7.79 -5.63 -23.69
C GLU A 461 8.37 -6.06 -25.05
N PRO A 462 9.65 -5.71 -25.34
CA PRO A 462 10.26 -6.03 -26.64
C PRO A 462 10.39 -7.54 -26.87
N LEU A 463 10.68 -8.28 -25.83
CA LEU A 463 10.83 -9.74 -25.83
C LEU A 463 10.04 -10.32 -24.64
N PRO A 464 9.52 -11.55 -24.74
CA PRO A 464 8.88 -12.22 -23.62
C PRO A 464 9.77 -12.21 -22.37
N GLY A 465 9.26 -11.63 -21.28
CA GLY A 465 9.96 -11.53 -20.01
C GLY A 465 10.96 -10.38 -19.89
N VAL A 466 11.08 -9.50 -20.89
CA VAL A 466 11.83 -8.24 -20.78
C VAL A 466 10.84 -7.10 -20.85
N HIS A 467 10.68 -6.38 -19.74
CA HIS A 467 9.71 -5.32 -19.62
C HIS A 467 10.39 -4.00 -19.23
N PHE A 468 10.11 -2.95 -19.98
CA PHE A 468 10.53 -1.59 -19.71
C PHE A 468 9.31 -0.77 -19.30
N SER A 469 9.43 0.04 -18.25
CA SER A 469 8.40 0.99 -17.89
C SER A 469 9.03 2.26 -17.34
N GLY A 470 8.31 3.36 -17.48
CA GLY A 470 8.76 4.62 -16.91
C GLY A 470 7.68 5.68 -16.99
N TRP A 471 7.86 6.70 -16.18
CA TRP A 471 7.02 7.89 -16.19
C TRP A 471 7.86 9.16 -16.02
N TYR A 472 7.33 10.25 -16.54
CA TYR A 472 7.86 11.60 -16.44
C TYR A 472 6.76 12.54 -15.97
N PHE A 473 7.08 13.43 -15.07
CA PHE A 473 6.18 14.40 -14.47
C PHE A 473 6.82 15.78 -14.51
N ASP A 474 6.09 16.78 -15.00
CA ASP A 474 6.57 18.13 -15.24
C ASP A 474 5.51 19.16 -14.82
N PRO A 475 5.69 19.88 -13.71
CA PRO A 475 4.85 21.01 -13.33
C PRO A 475 5.28 22.29 -14.06
N SER A 476 4.30 23.07 -14.50
CA SER A 476 4.54 24.31 -15.28
C SER A 476 4.97 25.52 -14.44
N VAL A 477 5.11 25.39 -13.12
CA VAL A 477 5.45 26.52 -12.23
C VAL A 477 6.95 26.62 -12.02
N SER A 478 7.56 27.69 -12.47
CA SER A 478 9.02 27.92 -12.39
C SER A 478 9.55 28.04 -10.96
N SER A 479 8.76 28.54 -10.01
CA SER A 479 9.12 28.62 -8.60
C SER A 479 8.91 27.33 -7.83
N GLY A 480 8.21 26.36 -8.44
CA GLY A 480 7.90 25.05 -7.87
C GLY A 480 6.99 25.10 -6.64
N ASN A 481 6.11 24.11 -6.50
CA ASN A 481 5.50 23.78 -5.24
C ASN A 481 6.43 22.84 -4.45
N ASP A 482 6.22 22.71 -3.15
CA ASP A 482 7.05 21.83 -2.34
C ASP A 482 6.96 20.37 -2.81
N PHE A 483 8.13 19.76 -3.03
CA PHE A 483 8.29 18.41 -3.56
C PHE A 483 7.67 18.17 -4.95
N GLU A 484 7.50 19.23 -5.71
CA GLU A 484 7.14 19.18 -7.12
C GLU A 484 8.25 19.86 -7.94
N PRO A 485 9.43 19.21 -8.11
CA PRO A 485 10.56 19.76 -8.86
C PRO A 485 10.18 19.96 -10.33
N GLN A 486 10.96 20.76 -11.08
CA GLN A 486 10.68 21.07 -12.48
C GLN A 486 10.50 19.81 -13.35
N TYR A 487 11.19 18.74 -13.01
CA TYR A 487 10.86 17.40 -13.50
C TYR A 487 11.09 16.35 -12.42
N HIS A 488 10.31 15.29 -12.49
CA HIS A 488 10.50 14.05 -11.75
C HIS A 488 10.23 12.87 -12.69
N ALA A 489 11.14 11.93 -12.75
CA ALA A 489 11.04 10.79 -13.65
C ALA A 489 11.50 9.51 -12.96
N ARG A 490 10.82 8.41 -13.26
CA ARG A 490 11.24 7.08 -12.87
C ARG A 490 11.20 6.16 -14.08
N VAL A 491 12.25 5.38 -14.26
CA VAL A 491 12.33 4.36 -15.32
C VAL A 491 12.81 3.06 -14.73
N SER A 492 12.33 1.93 -15.26
CA SER A 492 12.78 0.61 -14.86
C SER A 492 12.85 -0.34 -16.04
N ALA A 493 13.76 -1.30 -15.94
CA ALA A 493 13.90 -2.43 -16.82
C ALA A 493 13.84 -3.70 -15.99
N THR A 494 12.89 -4.57 -16.29
CA THR A 494 12.66 -5.83 -15.59
C THR A 494 12.89 -7.00 -16.53
N PHE A 495 13.58 -8.03 -16.04
CA PHE A 495 13.78 -9.30 -16.72
C PHE A 495 13.16 -10.42 -15.89
N TYR A 496 12.47 -11.36 -16.57
CA TYR A 496 11.94 -12.56 -15.95
C TYR A 496 12.07 -13.76 -16.91
N SER A 497 12.66 -14.87 -16.43
CA SER A 497 12.74 -16.10 -17.20
C SER A 497 12.72 -17.33 -16.29
N LYS A 498 12.00 -18.35 -16.71
CA LYS A 498 12.06 -19.69 -16.11
C LYS A 498 13.11 -20.59 -16.77
N PHE A 499 13.80 -20.14 -17.78
CA PHE A 499 14.83 -20.88 -18.52
C PHE A 499 14.39 -22.29 -18.93
N TRP A 500 13.16 -22.43 -19.43
CA TRP A 500 12.54 -23.72 -19.81
C TRP A 500 13.40 -24.58 -20.77
N ARG A 501 14.25 -23.95 -21.55
CA ARG A 501 15.17 -24.67 -22.47
C ARG A 501 16.26 -25.45 -21.72
N VAL A 502 16.63 -24.96 -20.52
CA VAL A 502 17.68 -25.56 -19.69
C VAL A 502 17.06 -26.37 -18.55
N TYR A 503 16.07 -25.79 -17.86
CA TYR A 503 15.40 -26.41 -16.72
C TYR A 503 13.94 -26.75 -17.06
N LYS A 504 13.75 -27.91 -17.69
CA LYS A 504 12.43 -28.39 -18.18
C LYS A 504 11.39 -28.58 -17.05
N SER A 505 11.84 -28.79 -15.81
CA SER A 505 10.98 -28.97 -14.64
C SER A 505 10.25 -27.70 -14.24
N GLY A 506 10.69 -26.51 -14.71
CA GLY A 506 10.11 -25.22 -14.32
C GLY A 506 10.32 -24.81 -12.86
N ILE A 507 11.16 -25.53 -12.12
CA ILE A 507 11.46 -25.25 -10.71
C ILE A 507 12.37 -24.03 -10.55
N PHE A 508 13.06 -23.61 -11.61
CA PHE A 508 13.98 -22.48 -11.61
C PHE A 508 13.34 -21.26 -12.27
N ALA A 509 13.48 -20.08 -11.64
CA ALA A 509 13.18 -18.80 -12.26
C ALA A 509 14.20 -17.75 -11.81
N LEU A 510 14.54 -16.84 -12.71
CA LEU A 510 15.34 -15.66 -12.45
C LEU A 510 14.50 -14.43 -12.76
N ARG A 511 14.46 -13.48 -11.82
CA ARG A 511 13.91 -12.13 -12.03
C ARG A 511 14.98 -11.11 -11.69
N GLY A 512 15.01 -10.04 -12.44
CA GLY A 512 15.88 -8.90 -12.18
C GLY A 512 15.19 -7.61 -12.55
N GLU A 513 15.47 -6.55 -11.82
CA GLU A 513 15.01 -5.19 -12.10
C GLU A 513 16.15 -4.20 -11.85
N ILE A 514 16.28 -3.25 -12.75
CA ILE A 514 17.08 -2.04 -12.56
C ILE A 514 16.12 -0.87 -12.69
N ALA A 515 16.13 0.03 -11.71
CA ALA A 515 15.30 1.23 -11.72
C ALA A 515 16.16 2.47 -11.45
N MET A 516 15.72 3.59 -11.99
CA MET A 516 16.30 4.91 -11.78
C MET A 516 15.20 5.88 -11.42
N ASP A 517 15.39 6.62 -10.33
CA ASP A 517 14.52 7.70 -9.86
C ASP A 517 15.32 9.01 -9.90
N SER A 518 14.81 10.01 -10.62
CA SER A 518 15.54 11.25 -10.91
C SER A 518 14.64 12.47 -10.84
N TRP A 519 15.08 13.52 -10.17
CA TRP A 519 14.37 14.79 -10.10
C TRP A 519 15.32 15.99 -10.14
N SER A 520 14.81 17.11 -10.62
CA SER A 520 15.52 18.39 -10.65
C SER A 520 15.54 19.07 -9.29
N ARG A 521 16.28 20.16 -9.18
CA ARG A 521 16.20 21.05 -8.02
C ARG A 521 14.80 21.66 -7.90
N GLY A 522 14.38 21.94 -6.66
CA GLY A 522 13.08 22.51 -6.35
C GLY A 522 13.03 23.05 -4.93
N THR A 523 11.83 23.12 -4.37
CA THR A 523 11.57 23.49 -2.97
C THR A 523 11.05 22.30 -2.18
N ALA A 524 11.24 22.31 -0.88
CA ALA A 524 10.89 21.18 0.00
C ALA A 524 10.37 21.66 1.35
N GLY A 525 9.36 22.49 1.34
CA GLY A 525 8.74 22.99 2.56
C GLY A 525 9.51 24.14 3.22
N LEU A 526 9.12 24.41 4.45
CA LEU A 526 9.67 25.47 5.30
C LEU A 526 10.48 24.84 6.44
N ASP A 527 11.55 25.50 6.85
CA ASP A 527 12.25 25.14 8.08
C ASP A 527 11.47 25.58 9.33
N THR A 528 12.00 25.29 10.51
CA THR A 528 11.37 25.65 11.79
C THR A 528 11.33 27.16 12.04
N THR A 529 12.06 27.96 11.26
CA THR A 529 12.09 29.41 11.31
C THR A 529 11.25 30.06 10.22
N GLY A 530 10.64 29.27 9.34
CA GLY A 530 9.77 29.73 8.26
C GLY A 530 10.48 30.04 6.94
N ASN A 531 11.77 29.72 6.81
CA ASN A 531 12.49 29.89 5.55
C ASN A 531 12.24 28.71 4.61
N VAL A 532 12.19 29.00 3.30
CA VAL A 532 12.03 27.98 2.27
C VAL A 532 13.28 27.11 2.17
N LEU A 533 13.10 25.80 2.27
CA LEU A 533 14.15 24.81 2.09
C LEU A 533 14.31 24.47 0.60
N ALA A 534 15.56 24.45 0.13
CA ALA A 534 15.87 24.00 -1.21
C ALA A 534 15.90 22.46 -1.28
N LEU A 535 15.15 21.89 -2.23
CA LEU A 535 15.25 20.47 -2.59
C LEU A 535 16.39 20.31 -3.59
N PRO A 536 17.48 19.60 -3.24
CA PRO A 536 18.55 19.32 -4.20
C PRO A 536 18.05 18.31 -5.23
N GLY A 537 18.41 18.51 -6.50
CA GLY A 537 18.18 17.49 -7.53
C GLY A 537 19.03 16.25 -7.25
N ALA A 538 18.50 15.09 -7.54
CA ALA A 538 19.18 13.82 -7.34
C ALA A 538 18.77 12.77 -8.38
N THR A 539 19.63 11.76 -8.55
CA THR A 539 19.33 10.57 -9.35
C THR A 539 19.81 9.35 -8.59
N PHE A 540 18.88 8.50 -8.16
CA PHE A 540 19.18 7.24 -7.48
C PHE A 540 18.93 6.06 -8.41
N MET A 541 19.84 5.09 -8.37
CA MET A 541 19.69 3.82 -9.07
C MET A 541 19.43 2.70 -8.05
N GLU A 542 18.53 1.81 -8.40
CA GLU A 542 18.14 0.66 -7.60
C GLU A 542 18.23 -0.62 -8.42
N VAL A 543 18.61 -1.72 -7.78
CA VAL A 543 18.67 -3.05 -8.39
C VAL A 543 17.99 -4.06 -7.48
N ASN A 544 17.23 -4.96 -8.07
CA ASN A 544 16.60 -6.10 -7.42
C ASN A 544 16.86 -7.36 -8.25
N VAL A 545 17.29 -8.43 -7.58
CA VAL A 545 17.51 -9.75 -8.20
C VAL A 545 16.89 -10.82 -7.34
N GLU A 546 16.11 -11.70 -7.94
CA GLU A 546 15.52 -12.88 -7.32
C GLU A 546 15.85 -14.14 -8.10
N VAL A 547 16.32 -15.16 -7.39
CA VAL A 547 16.51 -16.52 -7.90
C VAL A 547 15.53 -17.43 -7.17
N GLN A 548 14.62 -18.02 -7.90
CA GLN A 548 13.68 -19.01 -7.39
C GLN A 548 14.12 -20.41 -7.74
N ILE A 549 14.17 -21.30 -6.74
CA ILE A 549 14.45 -22.72 -6.90
C ILE A 549 13.40 -23.49 -6.10
N ALA A 550 12.52 -24.20 -6.78
CA ALA A 550 11.35 -24.85 -6.18
C ALA A 550 10.50 -23.85 -5.38
N GLY A 551 10.25 -24.09 -4.10
CA GLY A 551 9.50 -23.18 -3.21
C GLY A 551 10.34 -22.09 -2.53
N VAL A 552 11.65 -22.03 -2.81
CA VAL A 552 12.59 -21.11 -2.17
C VAL A 552 12.94 -19.99 -3.14
N THR A 553 12.87 -18.74 -2.68
CA THR A 553 13.32 -17.55 -3.41
C THR A 553 14.45 -16.90 -2.63
N ILE A 554 15.61 -16.76 -3.24
CA ILE A 554 16.74 -15.98 -2.74
C ILE A 554 16.66 -14.63 -3.40
N PHE A 555 16.77 -13.53 -2.65
CA PHE A 555 16.68 -12.19 -3.19
C PHE A 555 17.80 -11.28 -2.70
N TRP A 556 18.17 -10.32 -3.53
CA TRP A 556 19.13 -9.27 -3.24
C TRP A 556 18.62 -7.95 -3.81
N ILE A 557 18.61 -6.92 -2.98
CA ILE A 557 18.16 -5.57 -3.30
C ILE A 557 19.30 -4.62 -2.97
N GLN A 558 19.60 -3.71 -3.87
CA GLN A 558 20.51 -2.60 -3.61
C GLN A 558 19.86 -1.29 -4.01
N ARG A 559 19.80 -0.35 -3.08
CA ARG A 559 19.34 1.02 -3.30
C ARG A 559 20.52 1.97 -3.36
N ASN A 560 20.36 3.09 -4.06
CA ASN A 560 21.42 4.08 -4.29
C ASN A 560 22.71 3.41 -4.76
N MET A 561 22.61 2.55 -5.76
CA MET A 561 23.73 1.77 -6.31
C MET A 561 24.84 2.68 -6.86
N ASN A 562 24.47 3.82 -7.44
CA ASN A 562 25.39 4.82 -7.98
C ASN A 562 26.12 5.63 -6.88
N GLY A 563 25.80 5.40 -5.60
CA GLY A 563 26.51 6.03 -4.47
C GLY A 563 26.35 7.55 -4.39
N MET A 564 25.25 8.11 -4.94
CA MET A 564 24.94 9.53 -4.90
C MET A 564 24.92 10.06 -3.46
N ARG A 565 25.47 11.26 -3.26
CA ARG A 565 25.27 12.05 -2.05
C ARG A 565 24.00 12.87 -2.19
N GLY A 566 23.26 13.03 -1.10
CA GLY A 566 22.01 13.74 -1.04
C GLY A 566 20.87 12.85 -0.57
N GLY A 567 19.67 13.36 -0.56
CA GLY A 567 18.50 12.68 -0.03
C GLY A 567 17.21 13.16 -0.66
N TYR A 568 16.13 12.53 -0.26
CA TYR A 568 14.77 12.88 -0.64
C TYR A 568 14.23 14.07 0.16
N VAL A 569 14.91 14.45 1.24
CA VAL A 569 14.57 15.58 2.11
C VAL A 569 15.84 16.39 2.36
N PRO A 570 15.80 17.73 2.31
CA PRO A 570 16.95 18.56 2.61
C PRO A 570 17.57 18.21 3.97
N GLY A 571 18.90 18.13 4.01
CA GLY A 571 19.64 17.83 5.25
C GLY A 571 19.57 16.38 5.74
N LEU A 572 18.86 15.47 5.05
CA LEU A 572 18.80 14.05 5.36
C LEU A 572 19.39 13.23 4.21
N ASP A 573 20.62 12.80 4.38
CA ASP A 573 21.30 11.98 3.37
C ASP A 573 20.70 10.58 3.26
N TYR A 574 20.45 10.16 2.03
CA TYR A 574 20.04 8.79 1.75
C TYR A 574 21.29 7.87 1.75
N PRO A 575 21.22 6.68 2.40
CA PRO A 575 22.38 5.80 2.51
C PRO A 575 22.96 5.42 1.17
N ARG A 576 24.28 5.47 1.05
CA ARG A 576 24.97 5.05 -0.16
C ARG A 576 25.05 3.54 -0.25
N ARG A 577 24.66 2.98 -1.41
CA ARG A 577 24.77 1.54 -1.69
C ARG A 577 24.12 0.67 -0.63
N TYR A 578 22.94 1.06 -0.15
CA TYR A 578 22.21 0.30 0.84
C TYR A 578 21.80 -1.07 0.29
N GLN A 579 22.31 -2.13 0.90
CA GLN A 579 22.09 -3.53 0.51
C GLN A 579 21.18 -4.25 1.49
N PHE A 580 20.33 -5.10 0.93
CA PHE A 580 19.39 -5.93 1.66
C PHE A 580 19.21 -7.25 0.90
N TYR A 581 19.39 -8.39 1.59
CA TYR A 581 19.30 -9.70 0.96
C TYR A 581 18.69 -10.73 1.91
N GLY A 582 18.13 -11.80 1.35
CA GLY A 582 17.49 -12.81 2.17
C GLY A 582 16.90 -13.97 1.38
N VAL A 583 16.11 -14.73 2.10
CA VAL A 583 15.40 -15.91 1.61
C VAL A 583 13.92 -15.80 1.95
N ARG A 584 13.09 -16.17 1.00
CA ARG A 584 11.65 -16.35 1.17
C ARG A 584 11.31 -17.79 0.83
N TRP A 585 10.65 -18.49 1.72
CA TRP A 585 10.28 -19.89 1.54
C TRP A 585 8.77 -20.07 1.73
N LEU A 586 8.12 -20.61 0.70
CA LEU A 586 6.70 -20.94 0.69
C LEU A 586 6.50 -22.44 0.88
N PHE A 587 5.73 -22.81 1.88
CA PHE A 587 5.31 -24.18 2.16
C PHE A 587 3.82 -24.31 1.89
N THR A 588 3.44 -25.29 1.06
CA THR A 588 2.04 -25.65 0.80
C THR A 588 1.86 -27.13 1.08
N ASN A 589 0.92 -27.49 1.97
CA ASN A 589 0.58 -28.86 2.32
C ASN A 589 -0.87 -29.17 1.93
#